data_d62d4d1fbd94a05a46a09400a5320d84
#
_entry.id   d62d4d1fbd94a05a46a09400a5320d84
#
_cell.length_a   1.000
_cell.length_b   1.000
_cell.length_c   1.000
_cell.angle_alpha   90.00
_cell.angle_beta   90.00
_cell.angle_gamma   90.00
#
_symmetry.space_group_name_H-M   'P 1'
#
loop_
_entity.id
_entity.type
_entity.pdbx_description
1 polymer ?
#
loop_
_entity_poly.entity_id
_entity_poly.type
_entity_poly.pdbx_seq_one_letter_code
_entity_poly.pdbx_strand_id
1 'polypeptide(L)'
;MQTLTRPPKALQPLKARNAAECERLEQLPNIGPSLAADLRLLGVAHPRELAAKDAFQLYQSLCAKTGKRQDPCVLDTFMAATDFMRGAQPAPWWHYTARRKATYGRI
;
A
#
# COMPACT_ATOMS: atom_id res chain seq x y z
N MET A 1 18.05 -22.53 21.18
CA MET A 1 17.76 -22.00 20.94
C MET A 1 17.51 -21.28 20.49
N GLN A 2 17.38 -20.80 20.36
CA GLN A 2 17.17 -20.02 20.07
C GLN A 2 16.49 -19.43 19.60
N THR A 3 16.24 -19.16 19.54
CA THR A 3 15.72 -18.51 19.25
C THR A 3 15.24 -17.89 18.96
N LEU A 4 15.12 -17.78 19.12
CA LEU A 4 14.72 -17.15 18.89
C LEU A 4 14.10 -16.49 18.72
N THR A 5 13.94 -16.07 18.89
CA THR A 5 13.41 -15.27 18.96
C THR A 5 13.15 -14.48 18.36
N ARG A 6 12.58 -14.13 18.08
CA ARG A 6 12.42 -13.42 17.31
C ARG A 6 11.90 -12.25 17.06
N PRO A 7 12.10 -11.35 16.84
CA PRO A 7 11.48 -10.08 16.78
C PRO A 7 10.22 -10.06 15.93
N PRO A 8 9.27 -9.11 16.17
CA PRO A 8 8.06 -9.01 15.37
C PRO A 8 8.32 -8.96 13.87
N LYS A 9 9.43 -8.36 13.50
CA LYS A 9 9.85 -8.27 12.10
C LYS A 9 9.96 -9.65 11.47
N ALA A 10 10.34 -10.65 12.24
CA ALA A 10 10.48 -12.00 11.70
C ALA A 10 9.14 -12.59 11.30
N LEU A 11 8.03 -12.02 11.78
CA LEU A 11 6.70 -12.50 11.47
C LEU A 11 6.09 -11.86 10.25
N GLN A 12 6.76 -10.88 9.66
CA GLN A 12 6.26 -10.18 8.50
C GLN A 12 6.93 -10.70 7.23
N PRO A 13 6.18 -10.83 6.14
CA PRO A 13 6.79 -11.27 4.89
C PRO A 13 7.77 -10.23 4.38
N LEU A 14 8.80 -10.71 3.71
CA LEU A 14 9.73 -9.82 3.04
C LEU A 14 9.00 -9.08 1.93
N LYS A 15 9.45 -7.86 1.62
CA LYS A 15 8.87 -7.11 0.53
C LYS A 15 9.16 -7.79 -0.80
N ALA A 16 8.16 -7.77 -1.70
CA ALA A 16 8.33 -8.32 -3.03
C ALA A 16 9.26 -7.43 -3.85
N ARG A 17 10.06 -8.02 -4.71
CA ARG A 17 10.98 -7.29 -5.57
C ARG A 17 10.28 -6.76 -6.81
N ASN A 18 9.20 -7.41 -7.23
CA ASN A 18 8.43 -7.01 -8.39
C ASN A 18 7.00 -7.51 -8.26
N ALA A 19 6.14 -7.07 -9.18
CA ALA A 19 4.72 -7.42 -9.11
C ALA A 19 4.49 -8.93 -9.19
N ALA A 20 5.27 -9.64 -10.01
CA ALA A 20 5.07 -11.07 -10.19
C ALA A 20 5.31 -11.86 -8.90
N GLU A 21 6.17 -11.37 -8.03
CA GLU A 21 6.48 -12.01 -6.76
C GLU A 21 5.54 -11.61 -5.62
N CYS A 22 4.71 -10.62 -5.85
CA CYS A 22 3.88 -10.06 -4.79
C CYS A 22 2.59 -10.86 -4.66
N GLU A 23 2.49 -11.67 -3.61
CA GLU A 23 1.34 -12.54 -3.39
C GLU A 23 0.53 -12.15 -2.18
N ARG A 24 1.05 -11.29 -1.33
CA ARG A 24 0.38 -10.85 -0.10
C ARG A 24 0.46 -9.35 -0.01
N LEU A 25 -0.60 -8.74 0.53
CA LEU A 25 -0.65 -7.28 0.64
C LEU A 25 0.52 -6.72 1.43
N GLU A 26 0.95 -7.44 2.46
CA GLU A 26 2.06 -6.99 3.30
C GLU A 26 3.41 -7.01 2.57
N GLN A 27 3.49 -7.61 1.40
CA GLN A 27 4.70 -7.61 0.60
C GLN A 27 4.82 -6.38 -0.31
N LEU A 28 3.75 -5.61 -0.42
CA LEU A 28 3.77 -4.38 -1.21
C LEU A 28 4.70 -3.34 -0.58
N PRO A 29 5.38 -2.53 -1.41
CA PRO A 29 6.19 -1.45 -0.86
C PRO A 29 5.36 -0.55 0.04
N ASN A 30 5.91 -0.20 1.21
CA ASN A 30 5.29 0.74 2.15
C ASN A 30 4.01 0.25 2.83
N ILE A 31 3.54 -0.96 2.53
CA ILE A 31 2.31 -1.48 3.12
C ILE A 31 2.67 -2.39 4.30
N GLY A 32 2.36 -1.94 5.50
CA GLY A 32 2.48 -2.75 6.70
C GLY A 32 1.14 -3.40 7.04
N PRO A 33 1.05 -4.06 8.21
CA PRO A 33 -0.18 -4.74 8.61
C PRO A 33 -1.40 -3.85 8.66
N SER A 34 -1.24 -2.59 9.08
CA SER A 34 -2.35 -1.67 9.21
C SER A 34 -2.96 -1.32 7.86
N LEU A 35 -2.13 -0.90 6.90
CA LEU A 35 -2.63 -0.56 5.58
C LEU A 35 -3.08 -1.79 4.81
N ALA A 36 -2.47 -2.94 5.06
CA ALA A 36 -2.95 -4.19 4.46
C ALA A 36 -4.38 -4.49 4.93
N ALA A 37 -4.65 -4.28 6.23
CA ALA A 37 -6.01 -4.45 6.75
C ALA A 37 -6.97 -3.45 6.11
N ASP A 38 -6.53 -2.21 5.91
CA ASP A 38 -7.34 -1.20 5.24
C ASP A 38 -7.69 -1.60 3.82
N LEU A 39 -6.71 -2.13 3.07
CA LEU A 39 -6.98 -2.60 1.71
C LEU A 39 -7.98 -3.75 1.71
N ARG A 40 -7.87 -4.66 2.67
CA ARG A 40 -8.87 -5.75 2.79
C ARG A 40 -10.24 -5.22 3.13
N LEU A 41 -10.31 -4.18 3.95
CA LEU A 41 -11.58 -3.51 4.25
C LEU A 41 -12.21 -2.95 2.97
N LEU A 42 -11.38 -2.52 2.02
CA LEU A 42 -11.86 -2.00 0.74
C LEU A 42 -12.15 -3.10 -0.28
N GLY A 43 -12.03 -4.36 0.11
CA GLY A 43 -12.33 -5.48 -0.77
C GLY A 43 -11.15 -5.98 -1.59
N VAL A 44 -9.96 -5.50 -1.33
CA VAL A 44 -8.77 -5.96 -2.04
C VAL A 44 -8.20 -7.17 -1.32
N ALA A 45 -8.31 -8.34 -1.94
CA ALA A 45 -7.84 -9.58 -1.34
C ALA A 45 -6.43 -9.96 -1.79
N HIS A 46 -6.05 -9.59 -3.00
CA HIS A 46 -4.75 -9.97 -3.56
C HIS A 46 -4.10 -8.76 -4.21
N PRO A 47 -2.78 -8.61 -4.07
CA PRO A 47 -2.08 -7.44 -4.64
C PRO A 47 -2.32 -7.24 -6.14
N ARG A 48 -2.48 -8.32 -6.91
CA ARG A 48 -2.68 -8.20 -8.36
C ARG A 48 -3.91 -7.37 -8.70
N GLU A 49 -4.90 -7.30 -7.79
CA GLU A 49 -6.10 -6.51 -8.04
C GLU A 49 -5.80 -5.03 -8.14
N LEU A 50 -4.70 -4.59 -7.53
CA LEU A 50 -4.34 -3.17 -7.53
C LEU A 50 -3.95 -2.65 -8.90
N ALA A 51 -3.52 -3.53 -9.80
CA ALA A 51 -3.16 -3.10 -11.15
C ALA A 51 -4.33 -2.45 -11.89
N ALA A 52 -5.57 -2.82 -11.53
CA ALA A 52 -6.79 -2.28 -12.14
C ALA A 52 -7.47 -1.22 -11.28
N LYS A 53 -6.87 -0.84 -10.14
CA LYS A 53 -7.49 0.12 -9.22
C LYS A 53 -6.88 1.49 -9.36
N ASP A 54 -7.68 2.51 -9.03
CA ASP A 54 -7.22 3.89 -8.96
C ASP A 54 -6.90 4.24 -7.51
N ALA A 55 -5.69 4.73 -7.27
CA ALA A 55 -5.24 5.03 -5.92
C ALA A 55 -6.12 6.06 -5.21
N PHE A 56 -6.56 7.09 -5.95
CA PHE A 56 -7.39 8.13 -5.36
C PHE A 56 -8.75 7.60 -4.93
N GLN A 57 -9.34 6.73 -5.76
CA GLN A 57 -10.62 6.10 -5.40
C GLN A 57 -10.46 5.20 -4.17
N LEU A 58 -9.35 4.48 -4.07
CA LEU A 58 -9.08 3.69 -2.87
C LEU A 58 -9.00 4.59 -1.64
N TYR A 59 -8.30 5.71 -1.77
CA TYR A 59 -8.15 6.66 -0.67
C TYR A 59 -9.52 7.23 -0.26
N GLN A 60 -10.33 7.65 -1.23
CA GLN A 60 -11.64 8.21 -0.94
C GLN A 60 -12.55 7.17 -0.29
N SER A 61 -12.50 5.93 -0.76
CA SER A 61 -13.29 4.85 -0.19
C SER A 61 -12.89 4.57 1.24
N LEU A 62 -11.60 4.63 1.54
CA LEU A 62 -11.12 4.42 2.90
C LEU A 62 -11.61 5.53 3.83
N CYS A 63 -11.53 6.78 3.38
CA CYS A 63 -12.06 7.88 4.17
C CYS A 63 -13.56 7.68 4.47
N ALA A 64 -14.32 7.27 3.45
CA ALA A 64 -15.75 7.06 3.62
C ALA A 64 -16.05 5.90 4.57
N LYS A 65 -15.34 4.79 4.42
CA LYS A 65 -15.60 3.62 5.26
C LYS A 65 -15.20 3.82 6.70
N THR A 66 -14.15 4.61 6.94
CA THR A 66 -13.70 4.86 8.31
C THR A 66 -14.37 6.08 8.93
N GLY A 67 -15.11 6.84 8.14
CA GLY A 67 -15.81 8.03 8.64
C GLY A 67 -14.88 9.17 8.99
N LYS A 68 -13.66 9.18 8.46
CA LYS A 68 -12.73 10.26 8.75
C LYS A 68 -11.75 10.45 7.59
N ARG A 69 -11.23 11.68 7.50
CA ARG A 69 -10.22 11.99 6.51
C ARG A 69 -8.91 11.29 6.91
N GLN A 70 -8.36 10.52 5.99
CA GLN A 70 -7.07 9.86 6.20
C GLN A 70 -5.94 10.82 5.88
N ASP A 71 -4.77 10.58 6.45
CA ASP A 71 -3.58 11.36 6.16
C ASP A 71 -3.27 11.25 4.66
N PRO A 72 -2.94 12.38 3.98
CA PRO A 72 -2.61 12.31 2.55
C PRO A 72 -1.47 11.36 2.20
N CYS A 73 -0.57 11.05 3.12
CA CYS A 73 0.48 10.07 2.84
C CYS A 73 -0.08 8.68 2.56
N VAL A 74 -1.31 8.39 3.00
CA VAL A 74 -1.98 7.13 2.66
C VAL A 74 -2.23 7.07 1.16
N LEU A 75 -2.63 8.19 0.57
CA LEU A 75 -2.80 8.25 -0.89
C LEU A 75 -1.45 8.07 -1.60
N ASP A 76 -0.39 8.71 -1.12
CA ASP A 76 0.95 8.53 -1.68
C ASP A 76 1.32 7.04 -1.65
N THR A 77 1.04 6.37 -0.55
CA THR A 77 1.33 4.95 -0.39
C THR A 77 0.50 4.09 -1.36
N PHE A 78 -0.78 4.42 -1.53
CA PHE A 78 -1.61 3.70 -2.49
C PHE A 78 -1.13 3.91 -3.92
N MET A 79 -0.64 5.13 -4.25
CA MET A 79 -0.05 5.39 -5.57
C MET A 79 1.18 4.51 -5.79
N ALA A 80 2.03 4.42 -4.78
CA ALA A 80 3.23 3.57 -4.87
C ALA A 80 2.84 2.10 -5.08
N ALA A 81 1.81 1.63 -4.38
CA ALA A 81 1.39 0.24 -4.47
C ALA A 81 0.75 -0.08 -5.84
N THR A 82 -0.12 0.79 -6.33
CA THR A 82 -0.78 0.54 -7.62
C THR A 82 0.23 0.60 -8.76
N ASP A 83 1.15 1.57 -8.74
CA ASP A 83 2.20 1.65 -9.76
C ASP A 83 3.10 0.42 -9.72
N PHE A 84 3.47 -0.03 -8.51
CA PHE A 84 4.30 -1.22 -8.37
C PHE A 84 3.63 -2.43 -9.02
N MET A 85 2.33 -2.61 -8.79
CA MET A 85 1.61 -3.73 -9.37
C MET A 85 1.40 -3.59 -10.88
N ARG A 86 1.63 -2.40 -11.43
CA ARG A 86 1.64 -2.18 -12.88
C ARG A 86 3.03 -2.29 -13.49
N GLY A 87 4.02 -2.68 -12.68
CA GLY A 87 5.37 -2.94 -13.17
C GLY A 87 6.42 -1.92 -12.81
N ALA A 88 6.07 -0.88 -12.04
CA ALA A 88 7.05 0.11 -11.63
C ALA A 88 8.00 -0.47 -10.58
N GLN A 89 9.18 0.11 -10.48
CA GLN A 89 10.13 -0.25 -9.43
C GLN A 89 9.56 0.14 -8.07
N PRO A 90 9.87 -0.61 -7.01
CA PRO A 90 9.45 -0.21 -5.68
C PRO A 90 10.07 1.12 -5.32
N ALA A 91 9.28 1.99 -4.69
CA ALA A 91 9.73 3.30 -4.28
C ALA A 91 9.08 3.66 -2.95
N PRO A 92 9.74 4.51 -2.14
CA PRO A 92 9.13 4.96 -0.90
C PRO A 92 7.91 5.84 -1.21
N TRP A 93 6.96 5.89 -0.27
CA TRP A 93 5.73 6.64 -0.49
C TRP A 93 6.00 8.13 -0.77
N TRP A 94 7.01 8.72 -0.15
CA TRP A 94 7.28 10.15 -0.33
C TRP A 94 7.79 10.49 -1.73
N HIS A 95 8.19 9.48 -2.49
CA HIS A 95 8.52 9.65 -3.91
C HIS A 95 7.30 10.14 -4.69
N TYR A 96 6.10 9.86 -4.19
CA TYR A 96 4.86 10.19 -4.88
C TYR A 96 4.21 11.48 -4.40
N THR A 97 4.73 12.10 -3.35
CA THR A 97 4.10 13.27 -2.74
C THR A 97 3.94 14.43 -3.72
N ALA A 98 4.98 14.72 -4.51
CA ALA A 98 4.91 15.84 -5.47
C ALA A 98 3.86 15.56 -6.55
N ARG A 99 3.81 14.33 -7.06
CA ARG A 99 2.83 13.97 -8.08
C ARG A 99 1.41 14.02 -7.51
N ARG A 100 1.23 13.55 -6.28
CA ARG A 100 -0.07 13.61 -5.64
C ARG A 100 -0.55 15.05 -5.52
N LYS A 101 0.32 15.95 -5.07
CA LYS A 101 -0.03 17.36 -4.94
C LYS A 101 -0.37 17.98 -6.29
N ALA A 102 0.39 17.64 -7.33
CA ALA A 102 0.18 18.17 -8.64
C ALA A 102 -1.11 17.66 -9.30
N THR A 103 -1.46 16.39 -9.01
CA THR A 103 -2.61 15.76 -9.64
C THR A 103 -3.92 16.04 -8.92
N TYR A 104 -3.90 15.98 -7.59
CA TYR A 104 -5.12 16.05 -6.79
C TYR A 104 -5.22 17.30 -5.94
N GLY A 105 -4.17 18.08 -5.87
CA GLY A 105 -4.17 19.30 -5.09
C GLY A 105 -4.28 19.02 -3.60
N ARG A 106 -4.99 19.89 -2.93
CA ARG A 106 -5.22 19.76 -1.50
C ARG A 106 -6.38 18.80 -1.25
N ILE A 107 -6.13 17.83 -0.40
CA ILE A 107 -7.16 16.83 -0.08
C ILE A 107 -7.37 16.74 1.43
#